data_8ddeff72c0cde4943c3d2ef5e9d27459
#
_entry.id   8ddeff72c0cde4943c3d2ef5e9d27459
#
_cell.length_a   1.000
_cell.length_b   1.000
_cell.length_c   1.000
_cell.angle_alpha   90.00
_cell.angle_beta   90.00
_cell.angle_gamma   90.00
#
_symmetry.space_group_name_H-M   'P 1'
#
loop_
_entity.id
_entity.type
_entity.pdbx_description
1 polymer ?
#
loop_
_entity_poly.entity_id
_entity_poly.type
_entity_poly.pdbx_seq_one_letter_code
_entity_poly.pdbx_strand_id
1 'polypeptide(L)'
;EISALIVLKSERYTQLVESKNVIFPEARGCIKRLAGTCELGIASGALHQEIETLLLASSLRSHFTTIVAADDVEHSKPEPDTYRLAVELLCAAIGRPPSPNGFVAIEDSLWGIQSAHAAGLPCIAVTTTYSATTLTVANHIVPSLDDIDVKTLETLVENSRTSSNKP
;
A
#
# COMPACT_ATOMS: atom_id res chain seq x y z
N GLU A 1 -7.11 -2.68 29.74
CA GLU A 1 -5.74 -2.11 29.62
C GLU A 1 -5.34 -1.91 28.15
N ILE A 2 -5.48 -2.93 27.27
CA ILE A 2 -5.10 -2.83 25.84
C ILE A 2 -5.91 -1.74 25.12
N SER A 3 -7.23 -1.69 25.32
CA SER A 3 -8.10 -0.68 24.71
C SER A 3 -7.71 0.76 25.08
N ALA A 4 -7.29 0.99 26.33
CA ALA A 4 -6.81 2.31 26.76
C ALA A 4 -5.49 2.71 26.11
N LEU A 5 -4.59 1.75 25.87
CA LEU A 5 -3.33 1.99 25.13
C LEU A 5 -3.59 2.31 23.65
N ILE A 6 -4.57 1.67 23.03
CA ILE A 6 -4.97 1.95 21.65
C ILE A 6 -5.49 3.40 21.53
N VAL A 7 -6.38 3.80 22.44
CA VAL A 7 -6.91 5.18 22.47
C VAL A 7 -5.79 6.19 22.67
N LEU A 8 -4.91 5.98 23.64
CA LEU A 8 -3.79 6.87 23.93
C LEU A 8 -2.82 6.98 22.73
N LYS A 9 -2.54 5.85 22.07
CA LYS A 9 -1.72 5.82 20.83
C LYS A 9 -2.38 6.66 19.75
N SER A 10 -3.70 6.49 19.52
CA SER A 10 -4.44 7.18 18.47
C SER A 10 -4.48 8.70 18.71
N GLU A 11 -4.75 9.14 19.95
CA GLU A 11 -4.69 10.55 20.33
C GLU A 11 -3.30 11.16 20.11
N ARG A 12 -2.26 10.44 20.52
CA ARG A 12 -0.87 10.91 20.34
C ARG A 12 -0.48 10.98 18.87
N TYR A 13 -0.92 10.01 18.07
CA TYR A 13 -0.71 10.00 16.63
C TYR A 13 -1.38 11.23 15.97
N THR A 14 -2.64 11.51 16.28
CA THR A 14 -3.37 12.68 15.76
C THR A 14 -2.63 13.97 16.06
N GLN A 15 -2.19 14.18 17.32
CA GLN A 15 -1.42 15.36 17.72
C GLN A 15 -0.10 15.50 16.91
N LEU A 16 0.59 14.40 16.63
CA LEU A 16 1.83 14.42 15.84
C LEU A 16 1.56 14.76 14.38
N VAL A 17 0.51 14.21 13.79
CA VAL A 17 0.10 14.47 12.40
C VAL A 17 -0.28 15.96 12.21
N GLU A 18 -1.04 16.52 13.14
CA GLU A 18 -1.46 17.92 13.09
C GLU A 18 -0.30 18.91 13.30
N SER A 19 0.71 18.52 14.07
CA SER A 19 1.84 19.38 14.43
C SER A 19 3.01 19.34 13.44
N LYS A 20 3.09 18.33 12.56
CA LYS A 20 4.23 18.10 11.66
C LYS A 20 3.76 17.61 10.30
N ASN A 21 4.52 17.96 9.26
CA ASN A 21 4.38 17.31 7.95
C ASN A 21 5.04 15.91 8.03
N VAL A 22 4.22 14.89 8.31
CA VAL A 22 4.68 13.51 8.52
C VAL A 22 4.71 12.68 7.23
N ILE A 23 4.29 13.25 6.10
CA ILE A 23 4.40 12.60 4.79
C ILE A 23 5.77 12.90 4.20
N PHE A 24 6.50 11.85 3.84
CA PHE A 24 7.74 11.98 3.10
C PHE A 24 7.52 12.73 1.79
N PRO A 25 8.40 13.68 1.41
CA PRO A 25 8.29 14.42 0.15
C PRO A 25 8.17 13.51 -1.06
N GLU A 26 8.94 12.41 -1.08
CA GLU A 26 8.96 11.40 -2.13
C GLU A 26 7.59 10.69 -2.26
N ALA A 27 6.93 10.41 -1.14
CA ALA A 27 5.59 9.81 -1.14
C ALA A 27 4.56 10.74 -1.78
N ARG A 28 4.61 12.04 -1.45
CA ARG A 28 3.74 13.05 -2.07
C ARG A 28 3.99 13.16 -3.57
N GLY A 29 5.25 13.15 -4.00
CA GLY A 29 5.65 13.16 -5.41
C GLY A 29 5.14 11.94 -6.16
N CYS A 30 5.38 10.75 -5.60
CA CYS A 30 4.94 9.47 -6.16
C CYS A 30 3.43 9.39 -6.31
N ILE A 31 2.66 9.69 -5.24
CA ILE A 31 1.20 9.68 -5.27
C ILE A 31 0.67 10.57 -6.39
N LYS A 32 1.11 11.82 -6.48
CA LYS A 32 0.65 12.76 -7.51
C LYS A 32 1.02 12.30 -8.92
N ARG A 33 2.19 11.71 -9.11
CA ARG A 33 2.67 11.20 -10.39
C ARG A 33 1.84 10.02 -10.88
N LEU A 34 1.50 9.10 -9.98
CA LEU A 34 0.76 7.88 -10.32
C LEU A 34 -0.76 8.12 -10.41
N ALA A 35 -1.35 8.96 -9.58
CA ALA A 35 -2.80 9.21 -9.54
C ALA A 35 -3.39 9.75 -10.85
N GLY A 36 -2.56 10.32 -11.75
CA GLY A 36 -3.02 10.75 -13.07
C GLY A 36 -3.18 9.62 -14.09
N THR A 37 -2.67 8.41 -13.78
CA THR A 37 -2.62 7.28 -14.74
C THR A 37 -3.11 5.99 -14.12
N CYS A 38 -2.99 5.82 -12.80
CA CYS A 38 -3.33 4.61 -12.08
C CYS A 38 -4.42 4.89 -11.05
N GLU A 39 -5.31 3.92 -10.82
CA GLU A 39 -6.15 3.90 -9.62
C GLU A 39 -5.29 3.52 -8.41
N LEU A 40 -5.38 4.33 -7.36
CA LEU A 40 -4.61 4.13 -6.15
C LEU A 40 -5.50 3.64 -5.00
N GLY A 41 -5.02 2.63 -4.29
CA GLY A 41 -5.61 2.15 -3.04
C GLY A 41 -4.57 2.08 -1.93
N ILE A 42 -5.03 2.17 -0.69
CA ILE A 42 -4.22 1.93 0.50
C ILE A 42 -4.60 0.57 1.09
N ALA A 43 -3.58 -0.22 1.40
CA ALA A 43 -3.66 -1.44 2.19
C ALA A 43 -2.67 -1.30 3.35
N SER A 44 -3.14 -1.06 4.58
CA SER A 44 -2.30 -0.66 5.72
C SER A 44 -2.58 -1.48 6.98
N GLY A 45 -1.54 -1.66 7.80
CA GLY A 45 -1.66 -2.16 9.16
C GLY A 45 -2.01 -1.11 10.23
N ALA A 46 -2.20 0.16 9.82
CA ALA A 46 -2.70 1.22 10.70
C ALA A 46 -4.23 1.18 10.80
N LEU A 47 -4.81 1.88 11.78
CA LEU A 47 -6.25 2.01 11.92
C LEU A 47 -6.82 2.94 10.85
N HIS A 48 -8.05 2.69 10.41
CA HIS A 48 -8.73 3.47 9.37
C HIS A 48 -8.73 4.97 9.68
N GLN A 49 -9.07 5.34 10.89
CA GLN A 49 -9.10 6.73 11.33
C GLN A 49 -7.71 7.39 11.32
N GLU A 50 -6.64 6.66 11.63
CA GLU A 50 -5.27 7.17 11.59
C GLU A 50 -4.87 7.52 10.14
N ILE A 51 -5.22 6.65 9.19
CA ILE A 51 -4.95 6.85 7.76
C ILE A 51 -5.74 8.05 7.24
N GLU A 52 -7.05 8.11 7.50
CA GLU A 52 -7.91 9.23 7.06
C GLU A 52 -7.40 10.56 7.61
N THR A 53 -7.06 10.64 8.90
CA THR A 53 -6.53 11.85 9.53
C THR A 53 -5.26 12.32 8.82
N LEU A 54 -4.32 11.40 8.55
CA LEU A 54 -3.07 11.69 7.86
C LEU A 54 -3.30 12.21 6.44
N LEU A 55 -4.16 11.53 5.68
CA LEU A 55 -4.43 11.87 4.29
C LEU A 55 -5.17 13.20 4.14
N LEU A 56 -6.12 13.50 5.04
CA LEU A 56 -6.83 14.78 5.06
C LEU A 56 -5.89 15.92 5.43
N ALA A 57 -5.09 15.78 6.50
CA ALA A 57 -4.11 16.78 6.92
C ALA A 57 -3.06 17.06 5.85
N SER A 58 -2.73 16.06 5.03
CA SER A 58 -1.75 16.20 3.93
C SER A 58 -2.36 16.60 2.59
N SER A 59 -3.69 16.72 2.48
CA SER A 59 -4.43 16.96 1.22
C SER A 59 -4.17 15.88 0.16
N LEU A 60 -4.01 14.63 0.57
CA LEU A 60 -3.78 13.49 -0.32
C LEU A 60 -4.97 12.54 -0.44
N ARG A 61 -5.99 12.69 0.41
CA ARG A 61 -7.14 11.76 0.47
C ARG A 61 -7.81 11.54 -0.90
N SER A 62 -7.97 12.59 -1.68
CA SER A 62 -8.65 12.55 -2.98
C SER A 62 -7.90 11.76 -4.07
N HIS A 63 -6.65 11.39 -3.83
CA HIS A 63 -5.88 10.58 -4.78
C HIS A 63 -6.13 9.07 -4.62
N PHE A 64 -6.81 8.66 -3.55
CA PHE A 64 -7.04 7.24 -3.27
C PHE A 64 -8.51 6.88 -3.44
N THR A 65 -8.75 5.90 -4.29
CA THR A 65 -10.09 5.33 -4.57
C THR A 65 -10.58 4.51 -3.39
N THR A 66 -9.68 3.75 -2.74
CA THR A 66 -10.02 2.93 -1.57
C THR A 66 -8.95 2.99 -0.49
N ILE A 67 -9.39 2.76 0.74
CA ILE A 67 -8.53 2.56 1.92
C ILE A 67 -8.99 1.29 2.60
N VAL A 68 -8.03 0.39 2.85
CA VAL A 68 -8.22 -0.79 3.67
C VAL A 68 -7.20 -0.75 4.80
N ALA A 69 -7.70 -0.78 6.02
CA ALA A 69 -6.95 -0.64 7.26
C ALA A 69 -6.93 -1.97 8.04
N ALA A 70 -6.22 -2.00 9.16
CA ALA A 70 -6.14 -3.18 10.00
C ALA A 70 -7.49 -3.56 10.64
N ASP A 71 -8.35 -2.58 10.90
CA ASP A 71 -9.68 -2.75 11.49
C ASP A 71 -10.79 -3.04 10.46
N ASP A 72 -10.46 -3.07 9.16
CA ASP A 72 -11.38 -3.46 8.09
C ASP A 72 -11.32 -4.98 7.77
N VAL A 73 -10.37 -5.72 8.35
CA VAL A 73 -10.12 -7.14 8.07
C VAL A 73 -9.98 -7.97 9.33
N GLU A 74 -10.24 -9.27 9.24
CA GLU A 74 -10.10 -10.19 10.36
C GLU A 74 -8.62 -10.48 10.66
N HIS A 75 -7.81 -10.68 9.62
CA HIS A 75 -6.39 -10.99 9.74
C HIS A 75 -5.56 -9.92 9.05
N SER A 76 -4.71 -9.25 9.82
CA SER A 76 -3.78 -8.25 9.28
C SER A 76 -2.51 -8.91 8.73
N LYS A 77 -1.66 -8.11 8.04
CA LYS A 77 -0.38 -8.56 7.49
C LYS A 77 0.44 -9.38 8.50
N PRO A 78 1.01 -10.51 8.13
CA PRO A 78 1.32 -10.97 6.76
C PRO A 78 0.19 -11.70 6.02
N GLU A 79 -1.00 -11.87 6.62
CA GLU A 79 -2.12 -12.49 5.92
C GLU A 79 -2.60 -11.62 4.73
N PRO A 80 -3.16 -12.23 3.68
CA PRO A 80 -3.49 -11.53 2.44
C PRO A 80 -4.74 -10.64 2.49
N ASP A 81 -5.50 -10.67 3.58
CA ASP A 81 -6.86 -10.13 3.66
C ASP A 81 -6.92 -8.64 3.31
N THR A 82 -5.97 -7.84 3.83
CA THR A 82 -5.90 -6.39 3.55
C THR A 82 -5.72 -6.11 2.06
N TYR A 83 -4.83 -6.85 1.38
CA TYR A 83 -4.61 -6.67 -0.06
C TYR A 83 -5.75 -7.22 -0.91
N ARG A 84 -6.31 -8.36 -0.54
CA ARG A 84 -7.48 -8.95 -1.25
C ARG A 84 -8.66 -8.00 -1.23
N LEU A 85 -9.00 -7.46 -0.06
CA LEU A 85 -10.08 -6.49 0.07
C LEU A 85 -9.79 -5.20 -0.72
N ALA A 86 -8.55 -4.70 -0.68
CA ALA A 86 -8.16 -3.52 -1.46
C ALA A 86 -8.34 -3.76 -2.98
N VAL A 87 -7.92 -4.91 -3.51
CA VAL A 87 -8.11 -5.28 -4.91
C VAL A 87 -9.59 -5.41 -5.26
N GLU A 88 -10.39 -6.05 -4.40
CA GLU A 88 -11.83 -6.19 -4.59
C GLU A 88 -12.52 -4.83 -4.73
N LEU A 89 -12.23 -3.91 -3.79
CA LEU A 89 -12.81 -2.56 -3.80
C LEU A 89 -12.33 -1.73 -5.00
N LEU A 90 -11.05 -1.82 -5.38
CA LEU A 90 -10.53 -1.15 -6.58
C LEU A 90 -11.20 -1.71 -7.84
N CYS A 91 -11.32 -3.03 -7.97
CA CYS A 91 -12.00 -3.65 -9.08
C CYS A 91 -13.48 -3.21 -9.19
N ALA A 92 -14.19 -3.16 -8.06
CA ALA A 92 -15.57 -2.68 -8.02
C ALA A 92 -15.68 -1.23 -8.47
N ALA A 93 -14.77 -0.36 -8.04
CA ALA A 93 -14.74 1.06 -8.41
C ALA A 93 -14.54 1.28 -9.92
N ILE A 94 -13.73 0.44 -10.57
CA ILE A 94 -13.49 0.52 -12.02
C ILE A 94 -14.39 -0.41 -12.85
N GLY A 95 -15.42 -1.01 -12.25
CA GLY A 95 -16.43 -1.82 -12.93
C GLY A 95 -15.91 -3.14 -13.51
N ARG A 96 -14.93 -3.78 -12.88
CA ARG A 96 -14.38 -5.08 -13.32
C ARG A 96 -14.49 -6.16 -12.25
N PRO A 97 -14.53 -7.46 -12.63
CA PRO A 97 -14.52 -8.56 -11.67
C PRO A 97 -13.25 -8.53 -10.78
N PRO A 98 -13.35 -8.96 -9.51
CA PRO A 98 -12.20 -9.07 -8.62
C PRO A 98 -11.10 -9.95 -9.22
N SER A 99 -9.91 -9.39 -9.35
CA SER A 99 -8.74 -10.09 -9.88
C SER A 99 -7.47 -9.33 -9.47
N PRO A 100 -6.39 -10.00 -9.02
CA PRO A 100 -5.11 -9.35 -8.74
C PRO A 100 -4.39 -8.88 -10.01
N ASN A 101 -4.81 -9.36 -11.18
CA ASN A 101 -4.17 -9.03 -12.46
C ASN A 101 -4.28 -7.53 -12.77
N GLY A 102 -3.14 -6.91 -13.01
CA GLY A 102 -3.04 -5.48 -13.33
C GLY A 102 -2.86 -4.58 -12.12
N PHE A 103 -2.61 -5.14 -10.94
CA PHE A 103 -2.24 -4.41 -9.74
C PHE A 103 -0.79 -4.73 -9.33
N VAL A 104 -0.15 -3.77 -8.68
CA VAL A 104 1.19 -3.89 -8.08
C VAL A 104 1.11 -3.34 -6.67
N ALA A 105 1.66 -4.08 -5.70
CA ALA A 105 1.84 -3.58 -4.34
C ALA A 105 3.15 -2.79 -4.23
N ILE A 106 3.16 -1.74 -3.41
CA ILE A 106 4.35 -1.00 -3.01
C ILE A 106 4.48 -1.12 -1.50
N GLU A 107 5.61 -1.61 -1.02
CA GLU A 107 5.83 -1.97 0.39
C GLU A 107 7.22 -1.59 0.87
N ASP A 108 7.39 -1.53 2.19
CA ASP A 108 8.67 -1.28 2.85
C ASP A 108 9.02 -2.35 3.90
N SER A 109 8.14 -3.33 4.10
CA SER A 109 8.27 -4.36 5.13
C SER A 109 8.17 -5.78 4.58
N LEU A 110 8.87 -6.71 5.24
CA LEU A 110 8.80 -8.13 4.88
C LEU A 110 7.38 -8.69 5.00
N TRP A 111 6.65 -8.33 6.06
CA TRP A 111 5.27 -8.79 6.27
C TRP A 111 4.30 -8.23 5.23
N GLY A 112 4.52 -6.99 4.80
CA GLY A 112 3.73 -6.40 3.73
C GLY A 112 3.97 -7.07 2.38
N ILE A 113 5.24 -7.38 2.04
CA ILE A 113 5.60 -8.11 0.82
C ILE A 113 4.98 -9.51 0.84
N GLN A 114 5.06 -10.23 1.97
CA GLN A 114 4.44 -11.55 2.12
C GLN A 114 2.92 -11.49 1.93
N SER A 115 2.26 -10.50 2.52
CA SER A 115 0.82 -10.28 2.39
C SER A 115 0.43 -9.99 0.93
N ALA A 116 1.18 -9.14 0.23
CA ALA A 116 0.97 -8.84 -1.18
C ALA A 116 1.10 -10.09 -2.06
N HIS A 117 2.16 -10.88 -1.87
CA HIS A 117 2.39 -12.12 -2.61
C HIS A 117 1.29 -13.16 -2.32
N ALA A 118 0.87 -13.31 -1.06
CA ALA A 118 -0.22 -14.20 -0.69
C ALA A 118 -1.58 -13.77 -1.29
N ALA A 119 -1.74 -12.48 -1.61
CA ALA A 119 -2.88 -11.95 -2.36
C ALA A 119 -2.73 -12.07 -3.89
N GLY A 120 -1.59 -12.59 -4.38
CA GLY A 120 -1.31 -12.77 -5.81
C GLY A 120 -0.80 -11.50 -6.52
N LEU A 121 -0.29 -10.51 -5.76
CA LEU A 121 0.22 -9.25 -6.30
C LEU A 121 1.75 -9.30 -6.45
N PRO A 122 2.30 -8.87 -7.60
CA PRO A 122 3.71 -8.49 -7.64
C PRO A 122 3.95 -7.28 -6.74
N CYS A 123 5.16 -7.22 -6.13
CA CYS A 123 5.47 -6.23 -5.12
C CYS A 123 6.79 -5.50 -5.43
N ILE A 124 6.76 -4.17 -5.38
CA ILE A 124 7.94 -3.31 -5.31
C ILE A 124 8.23 -3.04 -3.84
N ALA A 125 9.47 -3.30 -3.42
CA ALA A 125 9.93 -2.92 -2.09
C ALA A 125 10.71 -1.61 -2.15
N VAL A 126 10.42 -0.70 -1.21
CA VAL A 126 11.17 0.56 -1.01
C VAL A 126 12.02 0.43 0.24
N THR A 127 13.32 0.76 0.14
CA THR A 127 14.27 0.57 1.26
C THR A 127 14.24 1.70 2.30
N THR A 128 13.04 2.17 2.65
CA THR A 128 12.84 3.22 3.66
C THR A 128 12.97 2.72 5.09
N THR A 129 12.48 1.50 5.36
CA THR A 129 12.45 0.89 6.70
C THR A 129 13.49 -0.20 6.86
N TYR A 130 13.70 -1.02 5.83
CA TYR A 130 14.64 -2.14 5.83
C TYR A 130 15.63 -2.04 4.68
N SER A 131 16.79 -2.71 4.83
CA SER A 131 17.81 -2.79 3.77
C SER A 131 17.33 -3.65 2.60
N ALA A 132 17.89 -3.42 1.41
CA ALA A 132 17.62 -4.24 0.22
C ALA A 132 17.89 -5.74 0.46
N THR A 133 18.90 -6.07 1.30
CA THR A 133 19.22 -7.45 1.65
C THR A 133 18.16 -8.14 2.48
N THR A 134 17.34 -7.38 3.20
CA THR A 134 16.18 -7.92 3.95
C THR A 134 14.96 -8.11 3.06
N LEU A 135 14.79 -7.27 2.04
CA LEU A 135 13.61 -7.22 1.20
C LEU A 135 13.72 -8.05 -0.10
N THR A 136 14.67 -8.98 -0.16
CA THR A 136 15.01 -9.78 -1.37
C THR A 136 13.88 -10.64 -1.93
N VAL A 137 12.82 -10.85 -1.19
CA VAL A 137 11.64 -11.59 -1.64
C VAL A 137 10.72 -10.76 -2.53
N ALA A 138 10.89 -9.43 -2.60
CA ALA A 138 10.13 -8.57 -3.49
C ALA A 138 10.48 -8.81 -4.97
N ASN A 139 9.54 -8.55 -5.87
CA ASN A 139 9.77 -8.68 -7.32
C ASN A 139 10.71 -7.60 -7.86
N HIS A 140 10.71 -6.43 -7.22
CA HIS A 140 11.60 -5.31 -7.55
C HIS A 140 11.93 -4.54 -6.28
N ILE A 141 13.16 -3.99 -6.18
CA ILE A 141 13.60 -3.22 -5.02
C ILE A 141 14.13 -1.88 -5.50
N VAL A 142 13.64 -0.81 -4.90
CA VAL A 142 14.07 0.56 -5.20
C VAL A 142 14.50 1.29 -3.93
N PRO A 143 15.45 2.21 -4.01
CA PRO A 143 15.89 3.00 -2.85
C PRO A 143 14.88 4.08 -2.44
N SER A 144 14.07 4.59 -3.36
CA SER A 144 13.13 5.69 -3.13
C SER A 144 11.83 5.49 -3.90
N LEU A 145 10.74 6.09 -3.39
CA LEU A 145 9.47 6.23 -4.12
C LEU A 145 9.60 7.08 -5.39
N ASP A 146 10.65 7.90 -5.50
CA ASP A 146 10.92 8.68 -6.70
C ASP A 146 11.37 7.82 -7.89
N ASP A 147 11.86 6.61 -7.62
CA ASP A 147 12.30 5.64 -8.64
C ASP A 147 11.13 4.80 -9.20
N ILE A 148 9.91 5.00 -8.70
CA ILE A 148 8.72 4.29 -9.17
C ILE A 148 8.00 5.15 -10.21
N ASP A 149 7.87 4.61 -11.42
CA ASP A 149 7.10 5.20 -12.50
C ASP A 149 6.10 4.19 -13.11
N VAL A 150 5.23 4.67 -13.99
CA VAL A 150 4.21 3.84 -14.66
C VAL A 150 4.84 2.69 -15.44
N LYS A 151 5.96 2.93 -16.10
CA LYS A 151 6.67 1.91 -16.90
C LYS A 151 7.17 0.75 -16.03
N THR A 152 7.68 1.04 -14.86
CA THR A 152 8.10 0.02 -13.87
C THR A 152 6.90 -0.83 -13.46
N LEU A 153 5.74 -0.21 -13.18
CA LEU A 153 4.51 -0.91 -12.83
C LEU A 153 4.02 -1.81 -13.98
N GLU A 154 3.97 -1.29 -15.21
CA GLU A 154 3.57 -2.04 -16.41
C GLU A 154 4.45 -3.27 -16.63
N THR A 155 5.76 -3.12 -16.52
CA THR A 155 6.72 -4.23 -16.65
C THR A 155 6.47 -5.34 -15.64
N LEU A 156 6.16 -4.99 -14.38
CA LEU A 156 5.86 -5.98 -13.35
C LEU A 156 4.54 -6.70 -13.60
N VAL A 157 3.53 -5.99 -14.05
CA VAL A 157 2.23 -6.58 -14.44
C VAL A 157 2.40 -7.56 -15.60
N GLU A 158 3.17 -7.21 -16.63
CA GLU A 158 3.45 -8.09 -17.77
C GLU A 158 4.19 -9.36 -17.35
N ASN A 159 5.23 -9.22 -16.53
CA ASN A 159 6.01 -10.35 -16.03
C ASN A 159 5.17 -11.32 -15.16
N SER A 160 4.25 -10.80 -14.37
CA SER A 160 3.35 -11.61 -13.55
C SER A 160 2.38 -12.43 -14.38
N ARG A 161 1.87 -11.86 -15.48
CA ARG A 161 0.98 -12.57 -16.43
C ARG A 161 1.67 -13.72 -17.15
N THR A 162 2.92 -13.51 -17.54
CA THR A 162 3.71 -14.54 -18.25
C THR A 162 4.09 -15.70 -17.33
N SER A 163 4.31 -15.44 -16.05
CA SER A 163 4.62 -16.46 -15.05
C SER A 163 3.42 -17.35 -14.69
N SER A 164 2.21 -16.80 -14.73
CA SER A 164 0.96 -17.53 -14.45
C SER A 164 0.48 -18.42 -15.61
N ASN A 165 1.04 -18.25 -16.81
CA ASN A 165 0.69 -19.01 -18.04
C ASN A 165 1.72 -20.12 -18.39
N LYS A 166 2.67 -20.44 -17.51
CA LYS A 166 3.53 -21.62 -17.71
C LYS A 166 2.81 -22.86 -17.19
N PRO A 167 2.62 -23.90 -18.03
CA PRO A 167 1.97 -25.16 -17.69
C PRO A 167 2.75 -25.93 -16.61
#